data_d8b229900daf71699e44cb6c4dc044b7
#
_entry.id   d8b229900daf71699e44cb6c4dc044b7
#
_cell.length_a   1.000
_cell.length_b   1.000
_cell.length_c   1.000
_cell.angle_alpha   90.00
_cell.angle_beta   90.00
_cell.angle_gamma   90.00
#
_symmetry.space_group_name_H-M   'P 1'
#
loop_
_entity.id
_entity.type
_entity.pdbx_description
1 polymer ?
#
loop_
_entity_poly.entity_id
_entity_poly.type
_entity_poly.pdbx_seq_one_letter_code
_entity_poly.pdbx_strand_id
1 'polypeptide(L)'
;MYRSVMVIDDNPVDRYIAERIFKKYAFSEEIICIDSARKGLDYLSSLQDHPDQLPQLIFLDIMMPEMNGFEFLKAYNSLPDIIKEHCTILMLTTSIHTDDRDKANENPYVEKFLNKPLNVGMLKELEDFKIKK
;
A
#
# COMPACT_ATOMS: atom_id res chain seq x y z
N MET A 1 -7.58 8.29 12.53
CA MET A 1 -6.75 7.07 12.61
C MET A 1 -7.38 5.96 11.77
N TYR A 2 -6.57 5.30 10.95
CA TYR A 2 -7.06 4.15 10.19
C TYR A 2 -7.10 2.92 11.09
N ARG A 3 -7.99 1.98 10.76
CA ARG A 3 -8.04 0.72 11.51
C ARG A 3 -6.84 -0.15 11.17
N SER A 4 -6.48 -0.23 9.90
CA SER A 4 -5.41 -1.11 9.44
C SER A 4 -4.75 -0.58 8.17
N VAL A 5 -3.42 -0.62 8.14
CA VAL A 5 -2.63 -0.28 6.95
C VAL A 5 -1.64 -1.41 6.66
N MET A 6 -1.32 -1.60 5.38
CA MET A 6 -0.38 -2.61 4.94
C MET A 6 0.76 -1.96 4.18
N VAL A 7 1.97 -2.46 4.42
CA VAL A 7 3.17 -2.02 3.69
C VAL A 7 3.73 -3.23 2.95
N ILE A 8 3.86 -3.13 1.64
CA ILE A 8 4.47 -4.16 0.81
C ILE A 8 5.78 -3.61 0.27
N ASP A 9 6.89 -4.10 0.80
CA ASP A 9 8.23 -3.59 0.47
C ASP A 9 9.25 -4.69 0.84
N ASP A 10 10.14 -5.02 -0.08
CA ASP A 10 11.13 -6.08 0.15
C ASP A 10 12.30 -5.62 1.03
N ASN A 11 12.47 -4.30 1.21
CA ASN A 11 13.57 -3.75 1.98
C ASN A 11 13.22 -3.71 3.48
N PRO A 12 13.93 -4.47 4.34
CA PRO A 12 13.59 -4.52 5.76
C PRO A 12 13.79 -3.18 6.49
N VAL A 13 14.74 -2.36 6.03
CA VAL A 13 14.96 -1.04 6.62
C VAL A 13 13.78 -0.13 6.33
N ASP A 14 13.31 -0.14 5.08
CA ASP A 14 12.16 0.69 4.68
C ASP A 14 10.88 0.26 5.42
N ARG A 15 10.67 -1.05 5.59
CA ARG A 15 9.52 -1.54 6.36
C ARG A 15 9.62 -1.08 7.81
N TYR A 16 10.81 -1.15 8.39
CA TYR A 16 11.04 -0.71 9.77
C TYR A 16 10.74 0.78 9.93
N ILE A 17 11.23 1.60 9.01
CA ILE A 17 11.00 3.05 9.04
C ILE A 17 9.52 3.36 8.95
N ALA A 18 8.82 2.72 8.02
CA ALA A 18 7.37 2.93 7.84
C ALA A 18 6.60 2.56 9.11
N GLU A 19 6.92 1.40 9.68
CA GLU A 19 6.26 0.94 10.90
C GLU A 19 6.49 1.91 12.06
N ARG A 20 7.72 2.37 12.21
CA ARG A 20 8.08 3.32 13.27
C ARG A 20 7.31 4.63 13.15
N ILE A 21 7.21 5.18 11.95
CA ILE A 21 6.55 6.46 11.78
C ILE A 21 5.02 6.33 11.93
N PHE A 22 4.44 5.22 11.48
CA PHE A 22 3.02 4.96 11.70
C PHE A 22 2.71 4.89 13.19
N LYS A 23 3.53 4.18 13.97
CA LYS A 23 3.33 4.06 15.41
C LYS A 23 3.51 5.39 16.12
N LYS A 24 4.55 6.12 15.76
CA LYS A 24 4.86 7.40 16.39
C LYS A 24 3.74 8.42 16.19
N TYR A 25 3.14 8.41 15.01
CA TYR A 25 2.08 9.34 14.65
C TYR A 25 0.68 8.81 15.02
N ALA A 26 0.59 7.58 15.50
CA ALA A 26 -0.69 6.91 15.76
C ALA A 26 -1.59 6.91 14.53
N PHE A 27 -1.00 6.59 13.36
CA PHE A 27 -1.68 6.65 12.08
C PHE A 27 -2.72 5.55 11.92
N SER A 28 -2.45 4.37 12.44
CA SER A 28 -3.37 3.24 12.35
C SER A 28 -3.28 2.37 13.60
N GLU A 29 -4.36 1.62 13.85
CA GLU A 29 -4.39 0.68 14.97
C GLU A 29 -3.56 -0.56 14.68
N GLU A 30 -3.59 -1.03 13.45
CA GLU A 30 -2.88 -2.23 13.02
C GLU A 30 -1.99 -1.92 11.83
N ILE A 31 -0.79 -2.48 11.83
CA ILE A 31 0.18 -2.32 10.75
C ILE A 31 0.61 -3.71 10.28
N ILE A 32 0.45 -3.98 9.00
CA ILE A 32 0.80 -5.26 8.40
C ILE A 32 1.97 -5.02 7.46
N CYS A 33 3.12 -5.62 7.77
CA CYS A 33 4.33 -5.49 6.95
C CYS A 33 4.56 -6.79 6.17
N ILE A 34 4.61 -6.66 4.85
CA ILE A 34 4.76 -7.80 3.93
C ILE A 34 6.01 -7.57 3.08
N ASP A 35 6.81 -8.59 2.89
CA ASP A 35 8.11 -8.47 2.24
C ASP A 35 8.13 -8.82 0.75
N SER A 36 7.01 -9.19 0.18
CA SER A 36 6.93 -9.47 -1.26
C SER A 36 5.53 -9.22 -1.80
N ALA A 37 5.46 -8.95 -3.10
CA ALA A 37 4.18 -8.73 -3.78
C ALA A 37 3.31 -9.99 -3.73
N ARG A 38 3.91 -11.16 -3.92
CA ARG A 38 3.18 -12.44 -3.89
C ARG A 38 2.52 -12.66 -2.55
N LYS A 39 3.26 -12.47 -1.47
CA LYS A 39 2.72 -12.62 -0.12
C LYS A 39 1.61 -11.62 0.15
N GLY A 40 1.74 -10.40 -0.39
CA GLY A 40 0.70 -9.39 -0.27
C GLY A 40 -0.60 -9.82 -0.93
N LEU A 41 -0.51 -10.36 -2.15
CA LEU A 41 -1.69 -10.87 -2.85
C LEU A 41 -2.33 -12.04 -2.10
N ASP A 42 -1.52 -12.96 -1.60
CA ASP A 42 -2.00 -14.12 -0.85
C ASP A 42 -2.71 -13.69 0.44
N TYR A 43 -2.13 -12.71 1.13
CA TYR A 43 -2.73 -12.18 2.35
C TYR A 43 -4.10 -11.57 2.07
N LEU A 44 -4.20 -10.74 1.04
CA LEU A 44 -5.47 -10.13 0.67
C LEU A 44 -6.51 -11.18 0.28
N SER A 45 -6.10 -12.17 -0.53
CA SER A 45 -7.00 -13.25 -0.94
C SER A 45 -7.53 -14.05 0.23
N SER A 46 -6.69 -14.23 1.27
CA SER A 46 -7.10 -14.99 2.46
C SER A 46 -8.21 -14.29 3.25
N LEU A 47 -8.42 -12.99 3.02
CA LEU A 47 -9.41 -12.19 3.73
C LEU A 47 -10.66 -11.89 2.91
N GLN A 48 -10.85 -12.55 1.77
CA GLN A 48 -12.01 -12.26 0.91
C GLN A 48 -13.35 -12.51 1.61
N ASP A 49 -13.37 -13.43 2.58
CA ASP A 49 -14.58 -13.73 3.36
C ASP A 49 -14.67 -12.90 4.65
N HIS A 50 -13.68 -12.05 4.89
CA HIS A 50 -13.61 -11.20 6.08
C HIS A 50 -13.20 -9.78 5.67
N PRO A 51 -14.05 -9.08 4.89
CA PRO A 51 -13.68 -7.75 4.36
C PRO A 51 -13.42 -6.70 5.42
N ASP A 52 -13.99 -6.88 6.61
CA ASP A 52 -13.74 -5.98 7.74
C ASP A 52 -12.31 -6.06 8.26
N GLN A 53 -11.57 -7.11 7.89
CA GLN A 53 -10.18 -7.30 8.28
C GLN A 53 -9.19 -6.85 7.22
N LEU A 54 -9.66 -6.46 6.03
CA LEU A 54 -8.80 -5.97 4.96
C LEU A 54 -8.15 -4.64 5.34
N PRO A 55 -6.88 -4.41 4.92
CA PRO A 55 -6.26 -3.11 5.17
C PRO A 55 -6.99 -2.01 4.40
N GLN A 56 -7.15 -0.86 5.05
CA GLN A 56 -7.80 0.27 4.41
C GLN A 56 -6.85 0.96 3.42
N LEU A 57 -5.57 1.01 3.75
CA LEU A 57 -4.54 1.55 2.88
C LEU A 57 -3.45 0.52 2.65
N ILE A 58 -2.94 0.47 1.42
CA ILE A 58 -1.81 -0.38 1.05
C ILE A 58 -0.72 0.52 0.50
N PHE A 59 0.43 0.56 1.18
CA PHE A 59 1.61 1.27 0.70
C PHE A 59 2.46 0.27 -0.07
N LEU A 60 2.57 0.46 -1.37
CA LEU A 60 3.16 -0.50 -2.30
C LEU A 60 4.42 0.06 -2.94
N ASP A 61 5.55 -0.63 -2.76
CA ASP A 61 6.78 -0.26 -3.44
C ASP A 61 6.76 -0.75 -4.89
N ILE A 62 7.46 -0.04 -5.76
CA ILE A 62 7.60 -0.42 -7.17
C ILE A 62 8.72 -1.45 -7.34
N MET A 63 9.88 -1.19 -6.75
CA MET A 63 11.09 -1.97 -7.01
C MET A 63 11.21 -3.15 -6.06
N MET A 64 10.70 -4.30 -6.48
CA MET A 64 10.79 -5.55 -5.72
C MET A 64 11.20 -6.68 -6.65
N PRO A 65 11.99 -7.67 -6.16
CA PRO A 65 12.38 -8.80 -6.99
C PRO A 65 11.17 -9.71 -7.28
N GLU A 66 11.28 -10.50 -8.33
CA GLU A 66 10.28 -11.47 -8.78
C GLU A 66 9.00 -10.84 -9.31
N MET A 67 8.32 -10.02 -8.50
CA MET A 67 7.11 -9.32 -8.90
C MET A 67 7.21 -7.88 -8.39
N ASN A 68 7.28 -6.91 -9.30
CA ASN A 68 7.36 -5.49 -8.93
C ASN A 68 5.97 -4.92 -8.63
N GLY A 69 5.91 -3.64 -8.24
CA GLY A 69 4.65 -3.00 -7.89
C GLY A 69 3.63 -2.95 -9.03
N PHE A 70 4.08 -2.75 -10.26
CA PHE A 70 3.15 -2.71 -11.40
C PHE A 70 2.61 -4.09 -11.72
N GLU A 71 3.43 -5.12 -11.58
CA GLU A 71 2.98 -6.50 -11.75
C GLU A 71 2.00 -6.90 -10.64
N PHE A 72 2.24 -6.42 -9.42
CA PHE A 72 1.29 -6.58 -8.33
C PHE A 72 -0.07 -5.98 -8.71
N LEU A 73 -0.08 -4.76 -9.24
CA LEU A 73 -1.33 -4.09 -9.62
C LEU A 73 -2.08 -4.87 -10.69
N LYS A 74 -1.35 -5.48 -11.63
CA LYS A 74 -1.96 -6.29 -12.69
C LYS A 74 -2.65 -7.52 -12.09
N ALA A 75 -1.98 -8.21 -11.15
CA ALA A 75 -2.55 -9.36 -10.47
C ALA A 75 -3.69 -8.96 -9.54
N TYR A 76 -3.57 -7.80 -8.89
CA TYR A 76 -4.58 -7.24 -8.00
C TYR A 76 -5.91 -7.04 -8.74
N ASN A 77 -5.84 -6.66 -10.02
CA ASN A 77 -7.03 -6.46 -10.84
C ASN A 77 -7.88 -7.74 -10.93
N SER A 78 -7.26 -8.90 -10.79
CA SER A 78 -7.95 -10.19 -10.87
C SER A 78 -8.49 -10.68 -9.52
N LEU A 79 -8.24 -9.95 -8.44
CA LEU A 79 -8.78 -10.32 -7.14
C LEU A 79 -10.30 -10.04 -7.08
N PRO A 80 -11.00 -10.70 -6.14
CA PRO A 80 -12.44 -10.44 -5.96
C PRO A 80 -12.74 -8.97 -5.74
N ASP A 81 -13.86 -8.50 -6.27
CA ASP A 81 -14.25 -7.10 -6.19
C ASP A 81 -14.34 -6.60 -4.75
N ILE A 82 -14.75 -7.47 -3.82
CA ILE A 82 -14.88 -7.08 -2.42
C ILE A 82 -13.55 -6.56 -1.86
N ILE A 83 -12.43 -7.15 -2.28
CA ILE A 83 -11.09 -6.69 -1.86
C ILE A 83 -10.80 -5.31 -2.42
N LYS A 84 -11.04 -5.14 -3.73
CA LYS A 84 -10.74 -3.88 -4.41
C LYS A 84 -11.63 -2.73 -3.93
N GLU A 85 -12.81 -3.04 -3.46
CA GLU A 85 -13.73 -2.04 -2.92
C GLU A 85 -13.32 -1.55 -1.53
N HIS A 86 -12.59 -2.38 -0.78
CA HIS A 86 -12.22 -2.06 0.60
C HIS A 86 -10.82 -1.48 0.77
N CYS A 87 -9.97 -1.65 -0.23
CA CYS A 87 -8.57 -1.22 -0.16
C CYS A 87 -8.29 -0.02 -1.04
N THR A 88 -7.40 0.85 -0.60
CA THR A 88 -6.90 1.97 -1.38
C THR A 88 -5.39 1.82 -1.48
N ILE A 89 -4.84 1.86 -2.69
CA ILE A 89 -3.42 1.67 -2.92
C ILE A 89 -2.71 3.00 -3.11
N LEU A 90 -1.60 3.16 -2.40
CA LEU A 90 -0.69 4.29 -2.53
C LEU A 90 0.66 3.72 -2.90
N MET A 91 1.29 4.22 -3.96
CA MET A 91 2.64 3.78 -4.29
C MET A 91 3.65 4.62 -3.50
N LEU A 92 4.57 3.95 -2.83
CA LEU A 92 5.61 4.59 -2.02
C LEU A 92 6.96 4.04 -2.46
N THR A 93 7.75 4.87 -3.13
CA THR A 93 8.97 4.39 -3.79
C THR A 93 10.08 5.44 -3.79
N THR A 94 11.31 4.98 -4.02
CA THR A 94 12.46 5.87 -4.25
C THR A 94 12.58 6.26 -5.73
N SER A 95 11.76 5.68 -6.62
CA SER A 95 11.83 5.99 -8.04
C SER A 95 11.54 7.47 -8.31
N ILE A 96 12.39 8.09 -9.12
CA ILE A 96 12.20 9.47 -9.57
C ILE A 96 11.89 9.53 -11.07
N HIS A 97 11.68 8.37 -11.69
CA HIS A 97 11.41 8.30 -13.12
C HIS A 97 9.99 8.76 -13.42
N THR A 98 9.88 9.69 -14.37
CA THR A 98 8.59 10.22 -14.80
C THR A 98 7.66 9.12 -15.32
N ASP A 99 8.23 8.14 -16.03
CA ASP A 99 7.47 7.02 -16.57
C ASP A 99 6.77 6.22 -15.48
N ASP A 100 7.44 6.00 -14.35
CA ASP A 100 6.85 5.27 -13.22
C ASP A 100 5.68 6.05 -12.62
N ARG A 101 5.85 7.36 -12.48
CA ARG A 101 4.79 8.23 -11.97
C ARG A 101 3.60 8.21 -12.90
N ASP A 102 3.84 8.32 -14.21
CA ASP A 102 2.77 8.35 -15.21
C ASP A 102 2.00 7.01 -15.21
N LYS A 103 2.71 5.89 -15.14
CA LYS A 103 2.07 4.57 -15.06
C LYS A 103 1.22 4.46 -13.79
N ALA A 104 1.73 4.94 -12.66
CA ALA A 104 1.01 4.91 -11.40
C ALA A 104 -0.27 5.75 -11.49
N ASN A 105 -0.15 6.96 -12.03
CA ASN A 105 -1.29 7.87 -12.14
C ASN A 105 -2.36 7.37 -13.10
N GLU A 106 -1.99 6.58 -14.09
CA GLU A 106 -2.93 5.99 -15.04
C GLU A 106 -3.65 4.77 -14.50
N ASN A 107 -3.11 4.15 -13.44
CA ASN A 107 -3.71 2.93 -12.89
C ASN A 107 -4.91 3.28 -12.02
N PRO A 108 -6.09 2.69 -12.29
CA PRO A 108 -7.31 3.05 -11.57
C PRO A 108 -7.29 2.69 -10.08
N TYR A 109 -6.39 1.81 -9.65
CA TYR A 109 -6.30 1.39 -8.25
C TYR A 109 -5.33 2.24 -7.43
N VAL A 110 -4.48 3.04 -8.10
CA VAL A 110 -3.49 3.87 -7.40
C VAL A 110 -4.09 5.24 -7.13
N GLU A 111 -4.21 5.58 -5.86
CA GLU A 111 -4.78 6.85 -5.45
C GLU A 111 -3.74 7.97 -5.45
N LYS A 112 -2.53 7.66 -4.98
CA LYS A 112 -1.42 8.61 -4.94
C LYS A 112 -0.09 7.93 -5.19
N PHE A 113 0.84 8.69 -5.73
CA PHE A 113 2.23 8.30 -5.91
C PHE A 113 3.07 9.12 -4.94
N LEU A 114 3.72 8.46 -4.00
CA LEU A 114 4.50 9.10 -2.95
C LEU A 114 5.97 8.70 -3.07
N ASN A 115 6.87 9.64 -2.83
CA ASN A 115 8.29 9.36 -2.82
C ASN A 115 8.79 9.14 -1.40
N LYS A 116 9.63 8.12 -1.23
CA LYS A 116 10.30 7.88 0.06
C LYS A 116 11.29 9.00 0.34
N PRO A 117 11.57 9.30 1.61
CA PRO A 117 11.09 8.62 2.80
C PRO A 117 9.69 9.05 3.21
N LEU A 118 8.96 8.12 3.81
CA LEU A 118 7.66 8.43 4.40
C LEU A 118 7.86 9.42 5.53
N ASN A 119 6.99 10.43 5.63
CA ASN A 119 7.12 11.45 6.67
C ASN A 119 5.76 11.88 7.21
N VAL A 120 5.77 12.63 8.30
CA VAL A 120 4.54 13.05 9.00
C VAL A 120 3.65 13.92 8.11
N GLY A 121 4.26 14.76 7.26
CA GLY A 121 3.48 15.58 6.33
C GLY A 121 2.61 14.76 5.41
N MET A 122 3.16 13.67 4.87
CA MET A 122 2.41 12.74 4.04
C MET A 122 1.27 12.10 4.81
N LEU A 123 1.52 11.69 6.06
CA LEU A 123 0.49 11.06 6.89
C LEU A 123 -0.65 12.02 7.21
N LYS A 124 -0.33 13.30 7.43
CA LYS A 124 -1.35 14.32 7.67
C LYS A 124 -2.27 14.46 6.46
N GLU A 125 -1.70 14.51 5.27
CA GLU A 125 -2.50 14.61 4.04
C GLU A 125 -3.41 13.39 3.89
N LEU A 126 -2.91 12.21 4.24
CA LEU A 126 -3.67 10.97 4.10
C LEU A 126 -4.77 10.84 5.15
N GLU A 127 -4.64 11.49 6.30
CA GLU A 127 -5.69 11.46 7.33
C GLU A 127 -6.97 12.15 6.88
N ASP A 128 -6.82 13.20 6.05
CA ASP A 128 -7.97 13.95 5.54
C ASP A 128 -8.57 13.29 4.30
N PHE A 129 -8.04 12.17 3.91
CA PHE A 129 -8.39 11.45 2.70
C PHE A 129 -9.67 10.65 2.91
N LYS A 130 -10.57 10.69 1.92
CA LYS A 130 -11.76 9.85 1.97
C LYS A 130 -11.41 8.46 1.50
N ILE A 131 -11.48 7.50 2.39
CA ILE A 131 -11.18 6.11 2.07
C ILE A 131 -12.42 5.37 1.59
N LYS A 132 -12.20 4.31 0.85
CA LYS A 132 -13.24 3.40 0.42
C LYS A 132 -13.74 2.58 1.61
N LYS A 133 -14.97 2.17 1.51
CA LYS A 133 -15.57 1.31 2.52
C LYS A 133 -15.94 -0.04 1.95
#